data_2c4d8d2a146005d73a3fdd6c5c0e6040
#
_entry.id   2c4d8d2a146005d73a3fdd6c5c0e6040
#
_cell.length_a   1.000
_cell.length_b   1.000
_cell.length_c   1.000
_cell.angle_alpha   90.00
_cell.angle_beta   90.00
_cell.angle_gamma   90.00
#
_symmetry.space_group_name_H-M   'P 1'
#
loop_
_entity.id
_entity.type
_entity.pdbx_description
1 polymer ?
#
loop_
_entity_poly.entity_id
_entity_poly.type
_entity_poly.pdbx_seq_one_letter_code
_entity_poly.pdbx_strand_id
1 'polypeptide(L)'
;DYNGQQQEGFGPMHMTVKKGIRWSTANAYLKPALKRPNLQVITHAMTQRILFEGKRAVGVAFTQDGKEQEAKARIEVILSAGSIGSPHLLQVSGIGPAAVLQAAGVPVVHDLPGVGENLQDHLEFYFQFRCKQPITLNGQLDPWHKFLIGARWLLKRDGLGATNHFESCAFIRSKAGIDYPDIQYHFLPIAVRYDGKVAAAGHGFQAHVGPMRSPS
;
A
#
# COMPACT_ATOMS: atom_id res chain seq x y z
N ASP A 1 -4.15 -19.42 -10.73
CA ASP A 1 -3.18 -18.69 -9.88
C ASP A 1 -2.86 -17.36 -10.54
N TYR A 2 -3.42 -16.29 -10.00
CA TYR A 2 -3.25 -14.94 -10.55
C TYR A 2 -1.81 -14.38 -10.44
N ASN A 3 -0.95 -15.04 -9.70
CA ASN A 3 0.50 -14.80 -9.68
C ASN A 3 1.29 -15.79 -10.57
N GLY A 4 0.58 -16.68 -11.26
CA GLY A 4 1.16 -17.68 -12.13
C GLY A 4 1.20 -17.24 -13.60
N GLN A 5 1.50 -18.18 -14.48
CA GLN A 5 1.58 -17.96 -15.93
C GLN A 5 0.24 -17.53 -16.55
N GLN A 6 -0.87 -18.06 -16.04
CA GLN A 6 -2.21 -17.69 -16.48
C GLN A 6 -2.90 -16.88 -15.37
N GLN A 7 -2.93 -15.58 -15.55
CA GLN A 7 -3.51 -14.66 -14.56
C GLN A 7 -5.03 -14.49 -14.71
N GLU A 8 -5.57 -14.66 -15.92
CA GLU A 8 -6.99 -14.42 -16.19
C GLU A 8 -7.88 -15.44 -15.48
N GLY A 9 -8.93 -14.95 -14.83
CA GLY A 9 -9.94 -15.75 -14.15
C GLY A 9 -10.18 -15.32 -12.71
N PHE A 10 -10.95 -16.15 -12.00
CA PHE A 10 -11.32 -15.96 -10.61
C PHE A 10 -10.57 -16.93 -9.71
N GLY A 11 -10.17 -16.46 -8.54
CA GLY A 11 -9.47 -17.28 -7.55
C GLY A 11 -9.55 -16.71 -6.14
N PRO A 12 -9.13 -17.51 -5.13
CA PRO A 12 -9.02 -17.01 -3.75
C PRO A 12 -7.93 -15.94 -3.68
N MET A 13 -8.22 -14.89 -2.93
CA MET A 13 -7.25 -13.81 -2.73
C MET A 13 -6.23 -14.17 -1.67
N HIS A 14 -4.94 -14.04 -1.99
CA HIS A 14 -3.87 -14.22 -1.02
C HIS A 14 -3.79 -13.02 -0.06
N MET A 15 -3.50 -13.31 1.18
CA MET A 15 -3.38 -12.32 2.24
C MET A 15 -1.98 -12.32 2.85
N THR A 16 -1.47 -11.13 3.17
CA THR A 16 -0.24 -10.99 3.93
C THR A 16 -0.53 -11.21 5.43
N VAL A 17 -0.83 -12.47 5.76
CA VAL A 17 -1.14 -12.94 7.12
C VAL A 17 -0.29 -14.14 7.46
N LYS A 18 0.24 -14.20 8.69
CA LYS A 18 0.95 -15.35 9.22
C LYS A 18 0.47 -15.63 10.63
N LYS A 19 0.01 -16.86 10.87
CA LYS A 19 -0.55 -17.31 12.17
C LYS A 19 -1.64 -16.33 12.66
N GLY A 20 -2.57 -15.95 11.77
CA GLY A 20 -3.68 -15.08 12.08
C GLY A 20 -3.33 -13.63 12.42
N ILE A 21 -2.11 -13.18 12.12
CA ILE A 21 -1.65 -11.81 12.37
C ILE A 21 -1.20 -11.19 11.04
N ARG A 22 -1.57 -9.92 10.81
CA ARG A 22 -1.07 -9.15 9.68
C ARG A 22 0.46 -9.15 9.67
N TRP A 23 1.03 -9.69 8.61
CA TRP A 23 2.47 -9.91 8.50
C TRP A 23 3.12 -8.85 7.63
N SER A 24 3.21 -7.63 8.17
CA SER A 24 3.86 -6.51 7.47
C SER A 24 5.35 -6.76 7.25
N THR A 25 5.98 -5.96 6.38
CA THR A 25 7.43 -5.95 6.16
C THR A 25 8.21 -5.74 7.46
N ALA A 26 7.67 -4.94 8.40
CA ALA A 26 8.27 -4.79 9.72
C ALA A 26 8.32 -6.12 10.48
N ASN A 27 7.25 -6.92 10.47
CA ASN A 27 7.22 -8.24 11.11
C ASN A 27 8.08 -9.27 10.36
N ALA A 28 8.06 -9.22 9.02
CA ALA A 28 8.72 -10.21 8.19
C ALA A 28 10.25 -10.03 8.10
N TYR A 29 10.70 -8.79 8.03
CA TYR A 29 12.10 -8.46 7.72
C TYR A 29 12.76 -7.61 8.79
N LEU A 30 12.14 -6.50 9.21
CA LEU A 30 12.79 -5.55 10.12
C LEU A 30 13.04 -6.17 11.50
N LYS A 31 12.00 -6.69 12.16
CA LYS A 31 12.13 -7.25 13.52
C LYS A 31 13.19 -8.36 13.62
N PRO A 32 13.27 -9.33 12.70
CA PRO A 32 14.37 -10.29 12.69
C PRO A 32 15.75 -9.65 12.47
N ALA A 33 15.82 -8.60 11.64
CA ALA A 33 17.06 -7.93 11.31
C ALA A 33 17.59 -7.00 12.42
N LEU A 34 16.73 -6.52 13.34
CA LEU A 34 17.14 -5.66 14.46
C LEU A 34 18.22 -6.26 15.38
N LYS A 35 18.39 -7.58 15.33
CA LYS A 35 19.46 -8.28 16.07
C LYS A 35 20.85 -8.16 15.41
N ARG A 36 20.93 -7.62 14.21
CA ARG A 36 22.18 -7.48 13.46
C ARG A 36 22.94 -6.24 13.95
N PRO A 37 24.24 -6.36 14.30
CA PRO A 37 25.03 -5.24 14.82
C PRO A 37 25.29 -4.14 13.76
N ASN A 38 25.11 -4.46 12.49
CA ASN A 38 25.29 -3.53 11.35
C ASN A 38 23.99 -2.86 10.91
N LEU A 39 22.87 -3.01 11.64
CA LEU A 39 21.60 -2.34 11.37
C LEU A 39 21.29 -1.34 12.47
N GLN A 40 21.13 -0.08 12.09
CA GLN A 40 20.58 0.96 12.95
C GLN A 40 19.26 1.46 12.39
N VAL A 41 18.24 1.58 13.24
CA VAL A 41 16.93 2.13 12.88
C VAL A 41 16.71 3.41 13.67
N ILE A 42 16.53 4.51 12.96
CA ILE A 42 16.22 5.82 13.54
C ILE A 42 14.78 6.15 13.20
N THR A 43 13.93 6.24 14.21
CA THR A 43 12.51 6.59 14.08
C THR A 43 12.28 8.06 14.42
N HIS A 44 11.10 8.59 14.06
CA HIS A 44 10.76 10.01 14.24
C HIS A 44 11.78 10.95 13.60
N ALA A 45 12.45 10.48 12.54
CA ALA A 45 13.44 11.22 11.77
C ALA A 45 12.82 11.69 10.46
N MET A 46 12.55 12.99 10.34
CA MET A 46 12.04 13.59 9.12
C MET A 46 13.20 13.90 8.19
N THR A 47 13.37 13.11 7.13
CA THR A 47 14.39 13.38 6.12
C THR A 47 14.02 14.62 5.32
N GLN A 48 14.93 15.57 5.25
CA GLN A 48 14.71 16.86 4.60
C GLN A 48 15.36 16.95 3.22
N ARG A 49 16.53 16.38 3.05
CA ARG A 49 17.24 16.37 1.76
C ARG A 49 18.27 15.25 1.69
N ILE A 50 18.61 14.89 0.47
CA ILE A 50 19.75 14.05 0.15
C ILE A 50 20.99 14.95 0.04
N LEU A 51 22.11 14.49 0.57
CA LEU A 51 23.39 15.18 0.50
C LEU A 51 24.17 14.69 -0.71
N PHE A 52 24.73 15.61 -1.49
CA PHE A 52 25.50 15.31 -2.70
C PHE A 52 26.92 15.88 -2.65
N GLU A 53 27.86 15.12 -3.19
CA GLU A 53 29.17 15.58 -3.64
C GLU A 53 29.20 15.50 -5.17
N GLY A 54 29.07 16.63 -5.85
CA GLY A 54 28.79 16.67 -7.27
C GLY A 54 27.45 15.98 -7.58
N LYS A 55 27.48 14.87 -8.34
CA LYS A 55 26.29 14.05 -8.65
C LYS A 55 26.17 12.78 -7.81
N ARG A 56 27.08 12.56 -6.86
CA ARG A 56 27.08 11.38 -6.00
C ARG A 56 26.29 11.66 -4.72
N ALA A 57 25.28 10.83 -4.42
CA ALA A 57 24.61 10.84 -3.13
C ALA A 57 25.55 10.30 -2.03
N VAL A 58 25.80 11.10 -1.00
CA VAL A 58 26.74 10.79 0.09
C VAL A 58 26.08 10.73 1.45
N GLY A 59 24.79 10.94 1.54
CA GLY A 59 24.06 10.87 2.81
C GLY A 59 22.69 11.52 2.73
N VAL A 60 22.11 11.71 3.90
CA VAL A 60 20.82 12.43 4.08
C VAL A 60 20.92 13.38 5.26
N ALA A 61 20.26 14.53 5.18
CA ALA A 61 19.96 15.39 6.32
C ALA A 61 18.54 15.11 6.79
N PHE A 62 18.36 15.02 8.10
CA PHE A 62 17.06 14.77 8.73
C PHE A 62 16.94 15.54 10.05
N THR A 63 15.71 15.79 10.46
CA THR A 63 15.41 16.37 11.77
C THR A 63 14.84 15.30 12.69
N GLN A 64 15.41 15.20 13.90
CA GLN A 64 14.89 14.38 14.97
C GLN A 64 14.87 15.21 16.26
N ASP A 65 13.77 15.20 16.97
CA ASP A 65 13.57 15.98 18.22
C ASP A 65 13.92 17.47 18.08
N GLY A 66 13.56 18.05 16.91
CA GLY A 66 13.82 19.46 16.59
C GLY A 66 15.28 19.79 16.24
N LYS A 67 16.16 18.79 16.19
CA LYS A 67 17.59 18.97 15.85
C LYS A 67 17.89 18.41 14.45
N GLU A 68 18.60 19.21 13.66
CA GLU A 68 19.10 18.74 12.37
C GLU A 68 20.31 17.82 12.59
N GLN A 69 20.33 16.71 11.85
CA GLN A 69 21.35 15.67 11.91
C GLN A 69 21.67 15.19 10.50
N GLU A 70 22.81 14.55 10.33
CA GLU A 70 23.22 13.93 9.07
C GLU A 70 23.57 12.46 9.26
N ALA A 71 23.17 11.63 8.30
CA ALA A 71 23.66 10.27 8.17
C ALA A 71 24.41 10.12 6.85
N LYS A 72 25.68 9.73 6.93
CA LYS A 72 26.54 9.56 5.74
C LYS A 72 26.42 8.16 5.16
N ALA A 73 26.40 8.07 3.84
CA ALA A 73 26.35 6.83 3.09
C ALA A 73 27.71 6.58 2.41
N ARG A 74 28.28 5.40 2.62
CA ARG A 74 29.55 4.98 1.96
C ARG A 74 29.33 4.45 0.55
N ILE A 75 28.18 3.79 0.32
CA ILE A 75 27.86 3.10 -0.93
C ILE A 75 26.73 3.81 -1.65
N GLU A 76 25.54 3.86 -1.06
CA GLU A 76 24.33 4.38 -1.70
C GLU A 76 23.30 4.92 -0.68
N VAL A 77 22.36 5.72 -1.17
CA VAL A 77 21.15 6.15 -0.47
C VAL A 77 19.95 5.52 -1.16
N ILE A 78 19.14 4.77 -0.43
CA ILE A 78 17.94 4.10 -0.94
C ILE A 78 16.71 4.88 -0.53
N LEU A 79 15.91 5.36 -1.49
CA LEU A 79 14.65 6.04 -1.26
C LEU A 79 13.49 5.05 -1.29
N SER A 80 12.72 5.01 -0.21
CA SER A 80 11.52 4.19 -0.07
C SER A 80 10.38 4.98 0.60
N ALA A 81 10.25 6.27 0.28
CA ALA A 81 9.30 7.18 0.91
C ALA A 81 7.90 7.18 0.25
N GLY A 82 7.67 6.24 -0.68
CA GLY A 82 6.39 6.10 -1.40
C GLY A 82 6.32 6.95 -2.66
N SER A 83 5.20 6.81 -3.39
CA SER A 83 5.00 7.42 -4.71
C SER A 83 4.96 8.96 -4.70
N ILE A 84 4.62 9.57 -3.57
CA ILE A 84 4.63 11.01 -3.37
C ILE A 84 5.90 11.46 -2.65
N GLY A 85 6.28 10.77 -1.57
CA GLY A 85 7.40 11.18 -0.73
C GLY A 85 8.76 11.06 -1.42
N SER A 86 8.99 10.03 -2.22
CA SER A 86 10.27 9.85 -2.92
C SER A 86 10.54 10.91 -3.98
N PRO A 87 9.63 11.22 -4.93
CA PRO A 87 9.85 12.31 -5.87
C PRO A 87 9.91 13.68 -5.18
N HIS A 88 9.12 13.92 -4.14
CA HIS A 88 9.23 15.15 -3.36
C HIS A 88 10.62 15.31 -2.75
N LEU A 89 11.15 14.26 -2.10
CA LEU A 89 12.49 14.30 -1.51
C LEU A 89 13.59 14.50 -2.57
N LEU A 90 13.45 13.91 -3.76
CA LEU A 90 14.34 14.17 -4.87
C LEU A 90 14.31 15.63 -5.29
N GLN A 91 13.12 16.21 -5.47
CA GLN A 91 12.96 17.60 -5.92
C GLN A 91 13.53 18.59 -4.91
N VAL A 92 13.21 18.47 -3.62
CA VAL A 92 13.79 19.36 -2.58
C VAL A 92 15.31 19.16 -2.41
N SER A 93 15.87 18.07 -2.96
CA SER A 93 17.29 17.79 -2.99
C SER A 93 17.98 18.25 -4.30
N GLY A 94 17.24 18.89 -5.20
CA GLY A 94 17.79 19.41 -6.46
C GLY A 94 17.76 18.44 -7.64
N ILE A 95 17.00 17.33 -7.55
CA ILE A 95 16.82 16.36 -8.64
C ILE A 95 15.38 16.40 -9.12
N GLY A 96 15.15 16.85 -10.35
CA GLY A 96 13.84 16.98 -10.94
C GLY A 96 13.83 17.90 -12.16
N PRO A 97 12.64 18.26 -12.68
CA PRO A 97 12.54 19.18 -13.80
C PRO A 97 13.16 20.54 -13.44
N ALA A 98 14.20 20.95 -14.16
CA ALA A 98 14.98 22.15 -13.83
C ALA A 98 14.11 23.42 -13.68
N ALA A 99 13.12 23.59 -14.55
CA ALA A 99 12.23 24.76 -14.49
C ALA A 99 11.38 24.78 -13.21
N VAL A 100 10.89 23.61 -12.75
CA VAL A 100 10.12 23.48 -11.51
C VAL A 100 10.99 23.77 -10.30
N LEU A 101 12.20 23.21 -10.28
CA LEU A 101 13.16 23.43 -9.18
C LEU A 101 13.55 24.91 -9.06
N GLN A 102 13.87 25.55 -10.18
CA GLN A 102 14.24 26.98 -10.23
C GLN A 102 13.08 27.87 -9.78
N ALA A 103 11.85 27.57 -10.21
CA ALA A 103 10.66 28.31 -9.78
C ALA A 103 10.41 28.18 -8.26
N ALA A 104 10.79 27.04 -7.67
CA ALA A 104 10.72 26.80 -6.23
C ALA A 104 11.95 27.30 -5.45
N GLY A 105 12.94 27.93 -6.11
CA GLY A 105 14.17 28.39 -5.47
C GLY A 105 15.12 27.29 -5.05
N VAL A 106 14.98 26.09 -5.61
CA VAL A 106 15.85 24.94 -5.30
C VAL A 106 16.99 24.87 -6.31
N PRO A 107 18.26 24.84 -5.86
CA PRO A 107 19.40 24.65 -6.74
C PRO A 107 19.35 23.33 -7.50
N VAL A 108 19.56 23.38 -8.82
CA VAL A 108 19.50 22.18 -9.66
C VAL A 108 20.83 21.41 -9.55
N VAL A 109 20.77 20.21 -8.99
CA VAL A 109 21.88 19.24 -8.98
C VAL A 109 21.85 18.39 -10.25
N HIS A 110 20.65 17.96 -10.66
CA HIS A 110 20.46 17.19 -11.87
C HIS A 110 19.07 17.42 -12.46
N ASP A 111 19.03 17.84 -13.72
CA ASP A 111 17.78 17.95 -14.46
C ASP A 111 17.27 16.56 -14.84
N LEU A 112 16.15 16.17 -14.26
CA LEU A 112 15.50 14.88 -14.46
C LEU A 112 13.99 15.06 -14.63
N PRO A 113 13.51 15.32 -15.87
CA PRO A 113 12.13 15.73 -16.13
C PRO A 113 11.05 14.77 -15.67
N GLY A 114 11.35 13.46 -15.55
CA GLY A 114 10.39 12.45 -15.11
C GLY A 114 10.10 12.42 -13.61
N VAL A 115 10.85 13.16 -12.78
CA VAL A 115 10.62 13.18 -11.33
C VAL A 115 9.38 13.97 -10.97
N GLY A 116 8.42 13.30 -10.38
CA GLY A 116 7.12 13.88 -10.00
C GLY A 116 6.06 13.78 -11.09
N GLU A 117 6.40 13.21 -12.25
CA GLU A 117 5.48 12.98 -13.35
C GLU A 117 4.90 11.56 -13.35
N ASN A 118 3.84 11.36 -14.15
CA ASN A 118 3.23 10.05 -14.40
C ASN A 118 2.74 9.32 -13.13
N LEU A 119 2.27 10.05 -12.13
CA LEU A 119 1.59 9.43 -10.99
C LEU A 119 0.36 8.68 -11.48
N GLN A 120 0.24 7.40 -11.11
CA GLN A 120 -0.90 6.57 -11.42
C GLN A 120 -1.54 6.09 -10.12
N ASP A 121 -2.87 6.14 -10.08
CA ASP A 121 -3.67 5.56 -9.03
C ASP A 121 -4.82 4.76 -9.63
N HIS A 122 -5.26 3.71 -8.93
CA HIS A 122 -6.33 2.86 -9.42
C HIS A 122 -7.68 3.56 -9.21
N LEU A 123 -8.38 3.86 -10.29
CA LEU A 123 -9.77 4.21 -10.21
C LEU A 123 -10.58 2.97 -9.81
N GLU A 124 -11.31 3.04 -8.74
CA GLU A 124 -12.10 1.93 -8.24
C GLU A 124 -13.58 2.30 -8.16
N PHE A 125 -14.43 1.41 -8.64
CA PHE A 125 -15.86 1.42 -8.41
C PHE A 125 -16.24 0.21 -7.57
N TYR A 126 -17.15 0.37 -6.63
CA TYR A 126 -17.72 -0.77 -5.93
C TYR A 126 -19.22 -0.85 -6.16
N PHE A 127 -19.67 -2.07 -6.46
CA PHE A 127 -21.06 -2.41 -6.66
C PHE A 127 -21.55 -3.21 -5.47
N GLN A 128 -22.68 -2.79 -4.89
CA GLN A 128 -23.28 -3.46 -3.77
C GLN A 128 -24.52 -4.21 -4.20
N PHE A 129 -24.65 -5.44 -3.73
CA PHE A 129 -25.75 -6.32 -4.06
C PHE A 129 -26.42 -6.79 -2.77
N ARG A 130 -27.76 -6.83 -2.78
CA ARG A 130 -28.53 -7.45 -1.72
C ARG A 130 -28.46 -8.98 -1.85
N CYS A 131 -28.06 -9.65 -0.78
CA CYS A 131 -28.08 -11.10 -0.72
C CYS A 131 -29.46 -11.58 -0.24
N LYS A 132 -30.06 -12.53 -0.96
CA LYS A 132 -31.35 -13.10 -0.59
C LYS A 132 -31.27 -14.06 0.61
N GLN A 133 -30.10 -14.61 0.86
CA GLN A 133 -29.81 -15.55 1.94
C GLN A 133 -28.99 -14.89 3.06
N PRO A 134 -29.15 -15.26 4.32
CA PRO A 134 -28.44 -14.69 5.45
C PRO A 134 -27.02 -15.31 5.61
N ILE A 135 -26.23 -15.31 4.54
CA ILE A 135 -24.91 -15.96 4.48
C ILE A 135 -23.72 -14.99 4.46
N THR A 136 -23.98 -13.68 4.52
CA THR A 136 -22.92 -12.67 4.46
C THR A 136 -22.47 -12.22 5.84
N LEU A 137 -21.33 -11.53 5.92
CA LEU A 137 -20.77 -11.06 7.18
C LEU A 137 -21.58 -9.94 7.85
N ASN A 138 -22.60 -9.38 7.17
CA ASN A 138 -23.48 -8.39 7.78
C ASN A 138 -24.13 -8.89 9.08
N GLY A 139 -24.45 -10.19 9.17
CA GLY A 139 -24.97 -10.82 10.39
C GLY A 139 -23.96 -10.96 11.53
N GLN A 140 -22.69 -10.61 11.32
CA GLN A 140 -21.61 -10.72 12.31
C GLN A 140 -21.19 -9.36 12.88
N LEU A 141 -21.90 -8.27 12.55
CA LEU A 141 -21.50 -6.91 12.89
C LEU A 141 -22.03 -6.38 14.22
N ASP A 142 -22.92 -7.11 14.88
CA ASP A 142 -23.41 -6.72 16.19
C ASP A 142 -22.34 -6.85 17.28
N PRO A 143 -22.48 -6.16 18.43
CA PRO A 143 -21.46 -6.15 19.47
C PRO A 143 -21.09 -7.52 20.03
N TRP A 144 -22.05 -8.44 20.10
CA TRP A 144 -21.82 -9.79 20.64
C TRP A 144 -20.96 -10.63 19.71
N HIS A 145 -21.30 -10.68 18.42
CA HIS A 145 -20.48 -11.39 17.43
C HIS A 145 -19.09 -10.78 17.32
N LYS A 146 -18.96 -9.46 17.31
CA LYS A 146 -17.64 -8.79 17.32
C LYS A 146 -16.80 -9.19 18.53
N PHE A 147 -17.40 -9.28 19.72
CA PHE A 147 -16.73 -9.75 20.92
C PHE A 147 -16.26 -11.20 20.75
N LEU A 148 -17.11 -12.10 20.27
CA LEU A 148 -16.75 -13.51 20.05
C LEU A 148 -15.63 -13.67 19.00
N ILE A 149 -15.70 -12.92 17.90
CA ILE A 149 -14.66 -12.88 16.87
C ILE A 149 -13.32 -12.41 17.48
N GLY A 150 -13.34 -11.34 18.25
CA GLY A 150 -12.17 -10.82 18.95
C GLY A 150 -11.59 -11.81 19.96
N ALA A 151 -12.43 -12.40 20.80
CA ALA A 151 -12.02 -13.41 21.79
C ALA A 151 -11.40 -14.64 21.12
N ARG A 152 -12.03 -15.15 20.05
CA ARG A 152 -11.50 -16.28 19.27
C ARG A 152 -10.14 -15.92 18.66
N TRP A 153 -10.00 -14.73 18.09
CA TRP A 153 -8.72 -14.28 17.53
C TRP A 153 -7.65 -14.15 18.61
N LEU A 154 -7.97 -13.62 19.79
CA LEU A 154 -7.02 -13.49 20.89
C LEU A 154 -6.52 -14.85 21.37
N LEU A 155 -7.42 -15.86 21.47
CA LEU A 155 -7.10 -17.18 22.02
C LEU A 155 -6.48 -18.12 20.99
N LYS A 156 -6.99 -18.10 19.74
CA LYS A 156 -6.64 -19.10 18.73
C LYS A 156 -5.93 -18.54 17.49
N ARG A 157 -5.98 -17.20 17.29
CA ARG A 157 -5.41 -16.54 16.11
C ARG A 157 -6.00 -17.05 14.78
N ASP A 158 -7.30 -17.40 14.78
CA ASP A 158 -8.01 -17.90 13.61
C ASP A 158 -9.40 -17.23 13.46
N GLY A 159 -10.19 -17.71 12.48
CA GLY A 159 -11.54 -17.24 12.19
C GLY A 159 -11.57 -15.86 11.53
N LEU A 160 -12.72 -15.21 11.62
CA LEU A 160 -12.97 -13.93 10.94
C LEU A 160 -12.03 -12.80 11.39
N GLY A 161 -11.51 -12.83 12.61
CA GLY A 161 -10.51 -11.86 13.08
C GLY A 161 -9.12 -12.04 12.48
N ALA A 162 -8.86 -13.11 11.75
CA ALA A 162 -7.58 -13.46 11.16
C ALA A 162 -7.51 -13.21 9.64
N THR A 163 -8.55 -12.65 9.05
CA THR A 163 -8.63 -12.36 7.61
C THR A 163 -8.84 -10.87 7.34
N ASN A 164 -8.62 -10.43 6.11
CA ASN A 164 -8.97 -9.10 5.64
C ASN A 164 -10.37 -9.05 4.99
N HIS A 165 -11.08 -10.18 5.00
CA HIS A 165 -12.41 -10.40 4.43
C HIS A 165 -12.52 -10.28 2.90
N PHE A 166 -11.46 -9.97 2.17
CA PHE A 166 -11.43 -10.09 0.71
C PHE A 166 -11.17 -11.55 0.36
N GLU A 167 -12.25 -12.30 0.11
CA GLU A 167 -12.20 -13.76 -0.03
C GLU A 167 -11.72 -14.20 -1.42
N SER A 168 -12.06 -13.42 -2.45
CA SER A 168 -11.67 -13.73 -3.82
C SER A 168 -11.33 -12.49 -4.62
N CYS A 169 -10.57 -12.71 -5.68
CA CYS A 169 -10.24 -11.71 -6.68
C CYS A 169 -10.40 -12.29 -8.07
N ALA A 170 -10.46 -11.41 -9.04
CA ALA A 170 -10.41 -11.80 -10.43
C ALA A 170 -9.55 -10.80 -11.23
N PHE A 171 -8.95 -11.31 -12.28
CA PHE A 171 -8.32 -10.53 -13.33
C PHE A 171 -8.95 -10.92 -14.66
N ILE A 172 -9.47 -9.93 -15.36
CA ILE A 172 -10.15 -10.16 -16.64
C ILE A 172 -9.70 -9.13 -17.67
N ARG A 173 -9.92 -9.45 -18.94
CA ARG A 173 -9.71 -8.52 -20.05
C ARG A 173 -10.98 -7.71 -20.29
N SER A 174 -10.84 -6.39 -20.45
CA SER A 174 -11.97 -5.49 -20.77
C SER A 174 -12.51 -5.71 -22.18
N LYS A 175 -11.68 -6.21 -23.10
CA LYS A 175 -12.04 -6.54 -24.47
C LYS A 175 -11.14 -7.63 -25.06
N ALA A 176 -11.59 -8.28 -26.11
CA ALA A 176 -10.79 -9.25 -26.85
C ALA A 176 -9.53 -8.59 -27.46
N GLY A 177 -8.43 -9.34 -27.53
CA GLY A 177 -7.18 -8.91 -28.16
C GLY A 177 -6.25 -8.08 -27.26
N ILE A 178 -6.57 -7.90 -26.00
CA ILE A 178 -5.63 -7.35 -25.01
C ILE A 178 -4.67 -8.45 -24.56
N ASP A 179 -3.37 -8.17 -24.54
CA ASP A 179 -2.33 -9.16 -24.23
C ASP A 179 -2.36 -9.66 -22.79
N TYR A 180 -2.87 -8.84 -21.84
CA TYR A 180 -2.93 -9.15 -20.42
C TYR A 180 -4.27 -8.68 -19.81
N PRO A 181 -4.71 -9.26 -18.69
CA PRO A 181 -5.86 -8.75 -17.96
C PRO A 181 -5.63 -7.30 -17.49
N ASP A 182 -6.58 -6.43 -17.75
CA ASP A 182 -6.51 -4.99 -17.45
C ASP A 182 -7.57 -4.52 -16.45
N ILE A 183 -8.43 -5.44 -16.00
CA ILE A 183 -9.42 -5.18 -14.95
C ILE A 183 -9.19 -6.12 -13.78
N GLN A 184 -9.21 -5.57 -12.58
CA GLN A 184 -9.14 -6.31 -11.33
C GLN A 184 -10.45 -6.22 -10.57
N TYR A 185 -10.87 -7.34 -9.99
CA TYR A 185 -12.00 -7.43 -9.07
C TYR A 185 -11.52 -7.87 -7.68
N HIS A 186 -12.12 -7.27 -6.66
CA HIS A 186 -12.05 -7.77 -5.28
C HIS A 186 -13.47 -8.05 -4.80
N PHE A 187 -13.69 -9.24 -4.27
CA PHE A 187 -14.97 -9.63 -3.71
C PHE A 187 -14.93 -9.55 -2.19
N LEU A 188 -15.95 -8.88 -1.62
CA LEU A 188 -16.13 -8.72 -0.19
C LEU A 188 -17.51 -9.26 0.22
N PRO A 189 -17.62 -10.32 1.07
CA PRO A 189 -18.88 -10.93 1.46
C PRO A 189 -19.64 -10.11 2.51
N ILE A 190 -19.61 -8.79 2.38
CA ILE A 190 -20.30 -7.82 3.22
C ILE A 190 -20.60 -6.56 2.39
N ALA A 191 -21.74 -5.92 2.63
CA ALA A 191 -22.05 -4.62 2.07
C ALA A 191 -21.82 -3.54 3.13
N VAL A 192 -20.76 -2.77 2.97
CA VAL A 192 -20.37 -1.65 3.85
C VAL A 192 -20.01 -0.41 3.04
N ARG A 193 -20.18 0.76 3.63
CA ARG A 193 -19.71 2.02 3.06
C ARG A 193 -18.24 2.23 3.38
N TYR A 194 -17.55 3.13 2.69
CA TYR A 194 -16.15 3.48 2.97
C TYR A 194 -15.92 4.03 4.40
N ASP A 195 -16.98 4.57 5.03
CA ASP A 195 -16.94 4.98 6.43
C ASP A 195 -17.09 3.81 7.43
N GLY A 196 -17.13 2.58 6.92
CA GLY A 196 -17.30 1.36 7.70
C GLY A 196 -18.72 1.09 8.21
N LYS A 197 -19.68 1.96 7.90
CA LYS A 197 -21.09 1.76 8.26
C LYS A 197 -21.76 0.80 7.29
N VAL A 198 -22.75 0.07 7.79
CA VAL A 198 -23.56 -0.83 6.96
C VAL A 198 -24.32 0.00 5.92
N ALA A 199 -24.23 -0.39 4.65
CA ALA A 199 -24.83 0.37 3.55
C ALA A 199 -26.36 0.28 3.53
N ALA A 200 -26.92 -0.88 3.94
CA ALA A 200 -28.37 -1.14 4.00
C ALA A 200 -28.67 -2.15 5.10
N ALA A 201 -29.94 -2.19 5.54
CA ALA A 201 -30.43 -3.24 6.42
C ALA A 201 -30.40 -4.60 5.70
N GLY A 202 -29.99 -5.66 6.39
CA GLY A 202 -29.98 -7.03 5.90
C GLY A 202 -28.62 -7.50 5.37
N HIS A 203 -28.64 -8.54 4.56
CA HIS A 203 -27.45 -9.17 4.01
C HIS A 203 -27.10 -8.62 2.64
N GLY A 204 -25.82 -8.39 2.41
CA GLY A 204 -25.29 -7.91 1.14
C GLY A 204 -23.83 -8.31 0.94
N PHE A 205 -23.36 -8.15 -0.28
CA PHE A 205 -21.97 -8.31 -0.66
C PHE A 205 -21.60 -7.20 -1.64
N GLN A 206 -20.32 -7.00 -1.83
CA GLN A 206 -19.85 -6.01 -2.80
C GLN A 206 -18.69 -6.53 -3.62
N ALA A 207 -18.62 -6.05 -4.86
CA ALA A 207 -17.53 -6.25 -5.77
C ALA A 207 -16.86 -4.89 -6.03
N HIS A 208 -15.57 -4.83 -5.78
CA HIS A 208 -14.73 -3.71 -6.12
C HIS A 208 -14.10 -3.98 -7.47
N VAL A 209 -14.19 -3.03 -8.38
CA VAL A 209 -13.75 -3.20 -9.78
C VAL A 209 -12.94 -1.99 -10.17
N GLY A 210 -11.75 -2.23 -10.71
CA GLY A 210 -10.90 -1.15 -11.17
C GLY A 210 -10.01 -1.53 -12.34
N PRO A 211 -9.70 -0.56 -13.24
CA PRO A 211 -8.67 -0.76 -14.24
C PRO A 211 -7.29 -0.84 -13.58
N MET A 212 -6.44 -1.71 -14.08
CA MET A 212 -5.08 -1.89 -13.55
C MET A 212 -4.10 -0.81 -14.04
N ARG A 213 -4.48 -0.04 -15.03
CA ARG A 213 -3.71 1.09 -15.57
C ARG A 213 -4.60 2.32 -15.69
N SER A 214 -4.30 3.31 -14.91
CA SER A 214 -4.99 4.59 -14.87
C SER A 214 -3.94 5.70 -15.01
N PRO A 215 -3.46 5.99 -16.22
CA PRO A 215 -2.52 7.09 -16.43
C PRO A 215 -3.19 8.40 -16.05
N SER A 216 -2.46 9.25 -15.36
CA SER A 216 -2.89 10.61 -15.03
C SER A 216 -2.75 11.54 -16.23
#